data_b4fb59bdf4c3ead1dad7ed6d746d4023
#
_entry.id   b4fb59bdf4c3ead1dad7ed6d746d4023
#
_cell.length_a   1.000
_cell.length_b   1.000
_cell.length_c   1.000
_cell.angle_alpha   90.00
_cell.angle_beta   90.00
_cell.angle_gamma   90.00
#
_symmetry.space_group_name_H-M   'P 1'
#
loop_
_entity.id
_entity.type
_entity.pdbx_description
1 polymer ?
#
loop_
_entity_poly.entity_id
_entity_poly.type
_entity_poly.pdbx_seq_one_letter_code
_entity_poly.pdbx_strand_id
1 'polypeptide(L)'
;MKALIIDPAVHSLGGHHFNAVQRLRDELAGLGVAAPCLGSAYADRRVVDELACTPTFTRSVYGRLYATPGEFTDSVEETGRQLAEAMRRSGTPDLIILPCCDQVSAMALARQLRRSWSRPRPRILLWLLYGPHHLKTPDDPAAANLDGEARAAFAELAGSAGSIEAYCETPEMADFYRNLVPFGVGVMAGPGLPARARAARAAGRPPVVSCIGFANRAKGYRLMPQALQHVLGRHGDVRFMIHGIVKGSDAEADQPLFDRLAELGERVEVRQEVLASDEYLARLAEADLLLLPYAPDVYRRRGSGVFADAHHVGIPVVAPKECAFARPAFEGGWGVAMKAYDGKSLGIAVLEALDRLEPLGACAAEAAGRAQDGLGRVLSASVEGKTGRSSGLASLLRRFRPRTTPGSA
;
A
#
# COMPACT_ATOMS: atom_id res chain seq x y z
N MET A 1 -3.12 27.48 -6.99
CA MET A 1 -3.93 26.31 -6.63
C MET A 1 -3.63 25.92 -5.20
N LYS A 2 -4.64 25.47 -4.44
CA LYS A 2 -4.48 24.94 -3.07
C LYS A 2 -4.84 23.46 -3.08
N ALA A 3 -3.99 22.63 -2.52
CA ALA A 3 -4.29 21.22 -2.29
C ALA A 3 -4.53 20.95 -0.80
N LEU A 4 -5.25 19.88 -0.48
CA LEU A 4 -5.48 19.40 0.88
C LEU A 4 -5.37 17.89 0.87
N ILE A 5 -4.50 17.34 1.73
CA ILE A 5 -4.38 15.89 1.94
C ILE A 5 -5.24 15.51 3.16
N ILE A 6 -6.03 14.46 3.04
CA ILE A 6 -6.87 13.94 4.12
C ILE A 6 -6.50 12.48 4.35
N ASP A 7 -5.89 12.18 5.49
CA ASP A 7 -5.54 10.81 5.89
C ASP A 7 -5.81 10.57 7.39
N PRO A 8 -7.00 10.06 7.74
CA PRO A 8 -7.37 9.82 9.14
C PRO A 8 -6.49 8.80 9.87
N ALA A 9 -5.66 8.04 9.15
CA ALA A 9 -4.80 7.02 9.73
C ALA A 9 -3.36 7.46 9.98
N VAL A 10 -2.95 8.64 9.52
CA VAL A 10 -1.59 9.13 9.78
C VAL A 10 -1.46 9.58 11.22
N HIS A 11 -0.67 8.84 12.03
CA HIS A 11 -0.52 9.11 13.46
C HIS A 11 0.90 8.87 14.01
N SER A 12 1.73 8.06 13.35
CA SER A 12 3.08 7.72 13.81
C SER A 12 4.10 7.93 12.69
N LEU A 13 5.36 8.16 13.08
CA LEU A 13 6.47 8.23 12.14
C LEU A 13 6.68 6.89 11.44
N GLY A 14 6.99 6.96 10.16
CA GLY A 14 7.19 5.79 9.34
C GLY A 14 5.89 5.05 9.01
N GLY A 15 6.02 4.00 8.20
CA GLY A 15 4.90 3.23 7.70
C GLY A 15 4.16 3.89 6.55
N HIS A 16 3.20 3.15 6.03
CA HIS A 16 2.50 3.46 4.78
C HIS A 16 1.86 4.86 4.74
N HIS A 17 1.12 5.27 5.78
CA HIS A 17 0.43 6.56 5.80
C HIS A 17 1.38 7.75 5.89
N PHE A 18 2.37 7.67 6.77
CA PHE A 18 3.39 8.71 6.90
C PHE A 18 4.12 8.91 5.57
N ASN A 19 4.64 7.82 4.99
CA ASN A 19 5.37 7.84 3.73
C ASN A 19 4.52 8.36 2.56
N ALA A 20 3.25 7.97 2.52
CA ALA A 20 2.31 8.43 1.49
C ALA A 20 2.07 9.94 1.56
N VAL A 21 1.79 10.47 2.75
CA VAL A 21 1.57 11.91 2.94
C VAL A 21 2.84 12.70 2.64
N GLN A 22 4.01 12.24 3.13
CA GLN A 22 5.30 12.88 2.86
C GLN A 22 5.57 12.94 1.36
N ARG A 23 5.46 11.82 0.66
CA ARG A 23 5.70 11.75 -0.78
C ARG A 23 4.75 12.67 -1.57
N LEU A 24 3.47 12.69 -1.24
CA LEU A 24 2.50 13.58 -1.89
C LEU A 24 2.86 15.06 -1.68
N ARG A 25 3.28 15.43 -0.48
CA ARG A 25 3.68 16.80 -0.18
C ARG A 25 4.93 17.22 -0.93
N ASP A 26 5.93 16.33 -0.99
CA ASP A 26 7.19 16.61 -1.70
C ASP A 26 6.96 16.79 -3.21
N GLU A 27 6.18 15.91 -3.83
CA GLU A 27 5.80 16.02 -5.25
C GLU A 27 5.00 17.31 -5.54
N LEU A 28 4.02 17.63 -4.69
CA LEU A 28 3.23 18.87 -4.85
C LEU A 28 4.07 20.13 -4.61
N ALA A 29 4.99 20.11 -3.65
CA ALA A 29 5.92 21.20 -3.43
C ALA A 29 6.84 21.42 -4.64
N GLY A 30 7.31 20.34 -5.30
CA GLY A 30 8.03 20.39 -6.57
C GLY A 30 7.23 21.05 -7.71
N LEU A 31 5.90 20.99 -7.63
CA LEU A 31 4.97 21.67 -8.56
C LEU A 31 4.54 23.08 -8.08
N GLY A 32 5.14 23.60 -6.99
CA GLY A 32 4.81 24.90 -6.42
C GLY A 32 3.45 24.93 -5.69
N VAL A 33 2.92 23.78 -5.26
CA VAL A 33 1.62 23.65 -4.60
C VAL A 33 1.80 23.27 -3.14
N ALA A 34 1.34 24.14 -2.22
CA ALA A 34 1.27 23.80 -0.81
C ALA A 34 0.12 22.81 -0.53
N ALA A 35 0.39 21.75 0.22
CA ALA A 35 -0.56 20.69 0.54
C ALA A 35 -0.51 20.36 2.05
N PRO A 36 -1.23 21.12 2.90
CA PRO A 36 -1.40 20.75 4.30
C PRO A 36 -2.13 19.41 4.42
N CYS A 37 -1.91 18.71 5.54
CA CYS A 37 -2.53 17.43 5.85
C CYS A 37 -3.51 17.56 7.02
N LEU A 38 -4.67 16.90 6.91
CA LEU A 38 -5.57 16.61 8.02
C LEU A 38 -5.38 15.14 8.41
N GLY A 39 -4.90 14.89 9.61
CA GLY A 39 -4.54 13.56 10.09
C GLY A 39 -5.30 13.13 11.33
N SER A 40 -4.83 12.05 11.95
CA SER A 40 -5.36 11.54 13.20
C SER A 40 -5.29 12.60 14.31
N ALA A 41 -6.32 12.69 15.14
CA ALA A 41 -6.30 13.50 16.37
C ALA A 41 -5.25 13.02 17.38
N TYR A 42 -4.78 11.79 17.23
CA TYR A 42 -3.78 11.14 18.07
C TYR A 42 -2.39 11.10 17.41
N ALA A 43 -2.15 11.96 16.42
CA ALA A 43 -0.87 12.03 15.73
C ALA A 43 0.25 12.44 16.69
N ASP A 44 1.39 11.73 16.63
CA ASP A 44 2.60 12.09 17.36
C ASP A 44 3.03 13.51 16.99
N ARG A 45 3.58 14.25 17.98
CA ARG A 45 4.04 15.62 17.74
C ARG A 45 5.02 15.73 16.57
N ARG A 46 5.92 14.78 16.42
CA ARG A 46 6.87 14.76 15.29
C ARG A 46 6.16 14.59 13.94
N VAL A 47 5.10 13.79 13.87
CA VAL A 47 4.26 13.68 12.65
C VAL A 47 3.59 15.01 12.33
N VAL A 48 3.08 15.70 13.36
CA VAL A 48 2.48 17.03 13.21
C VAL A 48 3.49 18.01 12.64
N ASP A 49 4.70 18.02 13.17
CA ASP A 49 5.75 18.97 12.78
C ASP A 49 6.30 18.63 11.37
N GLU A 50 6.65 17.38 11.10
CA GLU A 50 7.28 16.95 9.84
C GLU A 50 6.31 17.01 8.64
N LEU A 51 5.06 16.64 8.84
CA LEU A 51 4.06 16.64 7.75
C LEU A 51 3.21 17.92 7.69
N ALA A 52 3.46 18.93 8.54
CA ALA A 52 2.53 20.04 8.76
C ALA A 52 1.08 19.55 8.88
N CYS A 53 0.91 18.48 9.67
CA CYS A 53 -0.34 17.78 9.83
C CYS A 53 -1.20 18.45 10.90
N THR A 54 -2.45 18.71 10.60
CA THR A 54 -3.42 19.20 11.59
C THR A 54 -4.13 17.99 12.23
N PRO A 55 -3.97 17.73 13.54
CA PRO A 55 -4.73 16.71 14.26
C PRO A 55 -6.24 16.98 14.14
N THR A 56 -6.97 16.03 13.56
CA THR A 56 -8.36 16.28 13.18
C THR A 56 -9.28 15.11 13.51
N PHE A 57 -8.97 13.90 13.06
CA PHE A 57 -9.89 12.78 13.07
C PHE A 57 -9.65 11.87 14.28
N THR A 58 -10.70 11.62 15.06
CA THR A 58 -10.68 10.66 16.16
C THR A 58 -10.87 9.21 15.70
N ARG A 59 -11.34 9.00 14.47
CA ARG A 59 -11.49 7.71 13.82
C ARG A 59 -10.40 7.49 12.79
N SER A 60 -9.80 6.30 12.78
CA SER A 60 -8.91 5.82 11.72
C SER A 60 -9.67 4.91 10.74
N VAL A 61 -9.20 4.80 9.50
CA VAL A 61 -9.66 3.80 8.52
C VAL A 61 -9.44 2.35 8.99
N TYR A 62 -8.56 2.15 9.98
CA TYR A 62 -8.33 0.86 10.64
C TYR A 62 -9.09 0.72 11.97
N GLY A 63 -9.86 1.72 12.37
CA GLY A 63 -10.68 1.65 13.57
C GLY A 63 -11.76 0.58 13.45
N ARG A 64 -12.39 0.23 14.60
CA ARG A 64 -13.53 -0.68 14.61
C ARG A 64 -14.56 -0.15 13.62
N LEU A 65 -14.78 -0.90 12.55
CA LEU A 65 -15.89 -0.60 11.66
C LEU A 65 -17.19 -0.78 12.45
N TYR A 66 -18.10 0.12 12.19
CA TYR A 66 -19.46 0.07 12.72
C TYR A 66 -20.08 -1.31 12.53
N ALA A 67 -20.87 -1.74 13.50
CA ALA A 67 -21.59 -3.00 13.48
C ALA A 67 -23.02 -2.83 12.95
N THR A 68 -23.53 -1.61 12.93
CA THR A 68 -24.90 -1.29 12.53
C THR A 68 -24.96 -0.11 11.58
N PRO A 69 -26.04 0.05 10.75
CA PRO A 69 -26.25 1.24 9.93
C PRO A 69 -26.30 2.55 10.74
N GLY A 70 -26.75 2.49 11.99
CA GLY A 70 -26.75 3.64 12.91
C GLY A 70 -25.33 4.08 13.22
N GLU A 71 -24.45 3.17 13.64
CA GLU A 71 -23.04 3.46 13.90
C GLU A 71 -22.30 3.97 12.65
N PHE A 72 -22.69 3.52 11.44
CA PHE A 72 -22.18 4.09 10.20
C PHE A 72 -22.55 5.56 10.09
N THR A 73 -23.82 5.88 10.30
CA THR A 73 -24.33 7.24 10.25
C THR A 73 -23.61 8.15 11.24
N ASP A 74 -23.47 7.69 12.51
CA ASP A 74 -22.76 8.40 13.56
C ASP A 74 -21.29 8.66 13.19
N SER A 75 -20.62 7.63 12.63
CA SER A 75 -19.23 7.75 12.17
C SER A 75 -19.09 8.78 11.03
N VAL A 76 -20.04 8.82 10.11
CA VAL A 76 -20.06 9.80 9.01
C VAL A 76 -20.32 11.20 9.55
N GLU A 77 -21.24 11.37 10.49
CA GLU A 77 -21.56 12.68 11.08
C GLU A 77 -20.40 13.24 11.89
N GLU A 78 -19.77 12.41 12.71
CA GLU A 78 -18.60 12.81 13.51
C GLU A 78 -17.42 13.19 12.60
N THR A 79 -17.07 12.34 11.61
CA THR A 79 -16.02 12.63 10.64
C THR A 79 -16.34 13.90 9.86
N GLY A 80 -17.60 14.09 9.46
CA GLY A 80 -18.07 15.28 8.74
C GLY A 80 -17.98 16.56 9.59
N ARG A 81 -18.28 16.50 10.88
CA ARG A 81 -18.16 17.62 11.82
C ARG A 81 -16.68 18.03 11.98
N GLN A 82 -15.80 17.07 12.20
CA GLN A 82 -14.35 17.28 12.32
C GLN A 82 -13.76 17.87 11.02
N LEU A 83 -14.14 17.32 9.88
CA LEU A 83 -13.74 17.84 8.57
C LEU A 83 -14.21 19.28 8.34
N ALA A 84 -15.47 19.58 8.67
CA ALA A 84 -16.03 20.93 8.53
C ALA A 84 -15.25 21.95 9.37
N GLU A 85 -14.90 21.62 10.59
CA GLU A 85 -14.10 22.48 11.45
C GLU A 85 -12.70 22.73 10.89
N ALA A 86 -12.01 21.67 10.47
CA ALA A 86 -10.67 21.77 9.89
C ALA A 86 -10.68 22.59 8.58
N MET A 87 -11.66 22.38 7.72
CA MET A 87 -11.78 23.12 6.44
C MET A 87 -12.10 24.61 6.63
N ARG A 88 -12.82 25.01 7.67
CA ARG A 88 -13.00 26.44 7.99
C ARG A 88 -11.68 27.15 8.26
N ARG A 89 -10.69 26.43 8.83
CA ARG A 89 -9.35 26.98 9.13
C ARG A 89 -8.41 26.94 7.92
N SER A 90 -8.52 25.88 7.11
CA SER A 90 -7.62 25.67 5.96
C SER A 90 -8.05 26.43 4.69
N GLY A 91 -9.28 26.95 4.65
CA GLY A 91 -9.88 27.55 3.46
C GLY A 91 -10.28 26.49 2.42
N THR A 92 -10.72 26.96 1.25
CA THR A 92 -11.27 26.12 0.19
C THR A 92 -10.16 25.57 -0.71
N PRO A 93 -9.87 24.26 -0.73
CA PRO A 93 -8.90 23.68 -1.65
C PRO A 93 -9.48 23.50 -3.07
N ASP A 94 -8.61 23.58 -4.07
CA ASP A 94 -8.93 23.26 -5.48
C ASP A 94 -8.79 21.75 -5.76
N LEU A 95 -7.91 21.08 -4.99
CA LEU A 95 -7.62 19.64 -5.06
C LEU A 95 -7.66 19.04 -3.66
N ILE A 96 -8.40 17.95 -3.50
CA ILE A 96 -8.43 17.13 -2.28
C ILE A 96 -7.85 15.76 -2.61
N ILE A 97 -6.89 15.30 -1.79
CA ILE A 97 -6.22 14.01 -1.97
C ILE A 97 -6.48 13.13 -0.76
N LEU A 98 -6.98 11.91 -1.00
CA LEU A 98 -7.17 10.87 0.01
C LEU A 98 -6.29 9.67 -0.34
N PRO A 99 -5.08 9.55 0.23
CA PRO A 99 -4.18 8.43 -0.05
C PRO A 99 -4.71 7.08 0.47
N CYS A 100 -5.70 7.12 1.34
CA CYS A 100 -6.47 5.95 1.79
C CYS A 100 -7.92 6.39 2.04
N CYS A 101 -8.83 6.02 1.14
CA CYS A 101 -10.23 6.42 1.23
C CYS A 101 -11.12 5.22 1.55
N ASP A 102 -11.94 5.34 2.60
CA ASP A 102 -13.02 4.42 2.93
C ASP A 102 -14.41 5.06 2.71
N GLN A 103 -15.45 4.27 2.83
CA GLN A 103 -16.83 4.73 2.61
C GLN A 103 -17.28 5.80 3.61
N VAL A 104 -16.77 5.79 4.84
CA VAL A 104 -17.09 6.82 5.85
C VAL A 104 -16.47 8.16 5.46
N SER A 105 -15.18 8.15 5.10
CA SER A 105 -14.49 9.36 4.65
C SER A 105 -15.09 9.92 3.37
N ALA A 106 -15.46 9.05 2.43
CA ALA A 106 -16.13 9.45 1.18
C ALA A 106 -17.47 10.12 1.43
N MET A 107 -18.34 9.53 2.27
CA MET A 107 -19.65 10.07 2.61
C MET A 107 -19.55 11.38 3.39
N ALA A 108 -18.67 11.45 4.38
CA ALA A 108 -18.44 12.66 5.17
C ALA A 108 -17.96 13.82 4.29
N LEU A 109 -17.00 13.57 3.40
CA LEU A 109 -16.52 14.57 2.43
C LEU A 109 -17.64 15.02 1.48
N ALA A 110 -18.42 14.08 0.93
CA ALA A 110 -19.53 14.39 0.03
C ALA A 110 -20.54 15.34 0.68
N ARG A 111 -20.96 15.01 1.91
CA ARG A 111 -21.90 15.83 2.68
C ARG A 111 -21.33 17.22 2.98
N GLN A 112 -20.04 17.31 3.31
CA GLN A 112 -19.37 18.58 3.54
C GLN A 112 -19.32 19.44 2.27
N LEU A 113 -18.96 18.86 1.12
CA LEU A 113 -18.93 19.55 -0.16
C LEU A 113 -20.31 20.09 -0.57
N ARG A 114 -21.39 19.38 -0.27
CA ARG A 114 -22.76 19.86 -0.55
C ARG A 114 -23.20 21.01 0.35
N ARG A 115 -22.81 20.97 1.63
CA ARG A 115 -23.27 21.97 2.63
C ARG A 115 -22.55 23.30 2.54
N SER A 116 -21.26 23.29 2.25
CA SER A 116 -20.37 24.44 2.48
C SER A 116 -19.60 24.91 1.26
N TRP A 117 -19.83 24.30 0.08
CA TRP A 117 -19.02 24.61 -1.08
C TRP A 117 -19.77 25.39 -2.16
N SER A 118 -19.33 26.63 -2.41
CA SER A 118 -19.65 27.35 -3.61
C SER A 118 -18.88 26.80 -4.82
N ARG A 119 -19.37 27.02 -6.02
CA ARG A 119 -18.64 26.61 -7.25
C ARG A 119 -17.42 27.50 -7.50
N PRO A 120 -16.31 26.97 -8.11
CA PRO A 120 -16.15 25.63 -8.62
C PRO A 120 -15.90 24.60 -7.51
N ARG A 121 -16.37 23.35 -7.72
CA ARG A 121 -16.15 22.25 -6.80
C ARG A 121 -14.72 21.70 -6.96
N PRO A 122 -14.10 21.18 -5.87
CA PRO A 122 -12.74 20.68 -5.93
C PRO A 122 -12.64 19.43 -6.79
N ARG A 123 -11.47 19.19 -7.33
CA ARG A 123 -11.07 17.90 -7.87
C ARG A 123 -10.69 16.99 -6.71
N ILE A 124 -10.95 15.68 -6.87
CA ILE A 124 -10.64 14.68 -5.87
C ILE A 124 -9.74 13.62 -6.50
N LEU A 125 -8.64 13.35 -5.84
CA LEU A 125 -7.73 12.24 -6.15
C LEU A 125 -7.75 11.28 -4.96
N LEU A 126 -8.03 10.00 -5.20
CA LEU A 126 -8.14 9.03 -4.11
C LEU A 126 -7.56 7.66 -4.46
N TRP A 127 -7.04 6.97 -3.43
CA TRP A 127 -6.64 5.57 -3.47
C TRP A 127 -7.61 4.73 -2.65
N LEU A 128 -8.08 3.65 -3.27
CA LEU A 128 -8.95 2.64 -2.70
C LEU A 128 -8.10 1.39 -2.40
N LEU A 129 -7.41 1.42 -1.24
CA LEU A 129 -6.40 0.42 -0.88
C LEU A 129 -7.04 -0.88 -0.36
N TYR A 130 -8.25 -0.77 0.21
CA TYR A 130 -8.95 -1.87 0.86
C TYR A 130 -10.39 -1.93 0.36
N GLY A 131 -10.93 -3.16 0.26
CA GLY A 131 -12.36 -3.32 0.06
C GLY A 131 -13.16 -2.93 1.31
N PRO A 132 -14.47 -2.64 1.19
CA PRO A 132 -15.33 -2.28 2.32
C PRO A 132 -15.32 -3.29 3.48
N HIS A 133 -14.98 -4.53 3.18
CA HIS A 133 -14.96 -5.66 4.14
C HIS A 133 -13.60 -5.90 4.82
N HIS A 134 -12.59 -5.06 4.63
CA HIS A 134 -11.20 -5.38 5.01
C HIS A 134 -10.97 -5.64 6.51
N LEU A 135 -11.88 -5.17 7.38
CA LEU A 135 -11.84 -5.39 8.83
C LEU A 135 -12.91 -6.36 9.33
N LYS A 136 -13.62 -7.02 8.43
CA LYS A 136 -14.71 -7.95 8.74
C LYS A 136 -14.38 -9.36 8.30
N THR A 137 -14.87 -10.34 9.03
CA THR A 137 -14.87 -11.72 8.57
C THR A 137 -16.04 -11.92 7.59
N PRO A 138 -15.97 -12.88 6.65
CA PRO A 138 -17.06 -13.17 5.71
C PRO A 138 -18.39 -13.48 6.40
N ASP A 139 -18.33 -14.04 7.61
CA ASP A 139 -19.51 -14.46 8.39
C ASP A 139 -20.05 -13.35 9.30
N ASP A 140 -19.45 -12.14 9.30
CA ASP A 140 -19.94 -11.01 10.11
C ASP A 140 -21.26 -10.49 9.51
N PRO A 141 -22.39 -10.52 10.25
CA PRO A 141 -23.69 -10.04 9.75
C PRO A 141 -23.67 -8.59 9.26
N ALA A 142 -22.78 -7.75 9.84
CA ALA A 142 -22.61 -6.37 9.39
C ALA A 142 -21.93 -6.26 8.02
N ALA A 143 -21.27 -7.32 7.54
CA ALA A 143 -20.64 -7.31 6.22
C ALA A 143 -21.68 -7.22 5.08
N ALA A 144 -22.92 -7.69 5.29
CA ALA A 144 -23.96 -7.73 4.25
C ALA A 144 -24.32 -6.33 3.68
N ASN A 145 -24.20 -5.26 4.48
CA ASN A 145 -24.56 -3.90 4.07
C ASN A 145 -23.39 -3.06 3.56
N LEU A 146 -22.15 -3.52 3.77
CA LEU A 146 -20.95 -2.68 3.50
C LEU A 146 -20.81 -2.28 2.03
N ASP A 147 -21.17 -3.15 1.08
CA ASP A 147 -21.16 -2.81 -0.34
C ASP A 147 -22.24 -1.79 -0.71
N GLY A 148 -23.42 -1.88 -0.10
CA GLY A 148 -24.50 -0.90 -0.27
C GLY A 148 -24.12 0.47 0.25
N GLU A 149 -23.54 0.52 1.44
CA GLU A 149 -23.05 1.77 2.06
C GLU A 149 -21.90 2.39 1.26
N ALA A 150 -20.96 1.57 0.77
CA ALA A 150 -19.89 2.03 -0.10
C ALA A 150 -20.43 2.58 -1.42
N ARG A 151 -21.39 1.89 -2.08
CA ARG A 151 -22.06 2.40 -3.30
C ARG A 151 -22.69 3.76 -3.04
N ALA A 152 -23.45 3.89 -1.95
CA ALA A 152 -24.12 5.15 -1.60
C ALA A 152 -23.11 6.27 -1.33
N ALA A 153 -22.04 5.97 -0.58
CA ALA A 153 -21.02 6.94 -0.23
C ALA A 153 -20.27 7.47 -1.46
N PHE A 154 -19.83 6.59 -2.34
CA PHE A 154 -19.10 6.98 -3.53
C PHE A 154 -20.00 7.63 -4.61
N ALA A 155 -21.27 7.23 -4.69
CA ALA A 155 -22.25 7.91 -5.56
C ALA A 155 -22.50 9.34 -5.09
N GLU A 156 -22.65 9.55 -3.77
CA GLU A 156 -22.83 10.88 -3.19
C GLU A 156 -21.57 11.75 -3.39
N LEU A 157 -20.39 11.17 -3.26
CA LEU A 157 -19.13 11.86 -3.53
C LEU A 157 -19.03 12.29 -5.00
N ALA A 158 -19.38 11.40 -5.93
CA ALA A 158 -19.37 11.69 -7.35
C ALA A 158 -20.31 12.87 -7.71
N GLY A 159 -21.50 12.91 -7.11
CA GLY A 159 -22.44 14.03 -7.28
C GLY A 159 -22.01 15.34 -6.62
N SER A 160 -21.00 15.31 -5.76
CA SER A 160 -20.55 16.46 -4.96
C SER A 160 -19.21 17.04 -5.39
N ALA A 161 -18.39 16.30 -6.09
CA ALA A 161 -17.06 16.70 -6.57
C ALA A 161 -17.11 17.43 -7.92
N GLY A 162 -16.05 18.15 -8.28
CA GLY A 162 -15.84 18.69 -9.63
C GLY A 162 -15.41 17.58 -10.61
N SER A 163 -14.49 16.73 -10.17
CA SER A 163 -14.08 15.50 -10.84
C SER A 163 -13.46 14.56 -9.82
N ILE A 164 -13.45 13.26 -10.13
CA ILE A 164 -12.80 12.22 -9.32
C ILE A 164 -11.83 11.45 -10.20
N GLU A 165 -10.61 11.31 -9.71
CA GLU A 165 -9.61 10.35 -10.19
C GLU A 165 -9.35 9.36 -9.07
N ALA A 166 -9.58 8.07 -9.36
CA ALA A 166 -9.46 7.00 -8.36
C ALA A 166 -8.51 5.91 -8.82
N TYR A 167 -7.73 5.39 -7.88
CA TYR A 167 -6.76 4.34 -8.13
C TYR A 167 -6.84 3.23 -7.09
N CYS A 168 -6.51 2.01 -7.55
CA CYS A 168 -6.22 0.85 -6.71
C CYS A 168 -4.80 0.37 -7.00
N GLU A 169 -4.20 -0.33 -6.05
CA GLU A 169 -2.83 -0.84 -6.21
C GLU A 169 -2.75 -2.09 -7.08
N THR A 170 -3.87 -2.78 -7.29
CA THR A 170 -3.93 -4.02 -8.06
C THR A 170 -5.09 -4.02 -9.06
N PRO A 171 -4.96 -4.71 -10.20
CA PRO A 171 -6.08 -4.88 -11.14
C PRO A 171 -7.32 -5.50 -10.51
N GLU A 172 -7.14 -6.48 -9.62
CA GLU A 172 -8.24 -7.19 -8.97
C GLU A 172 -9.04 -6.28 -8.02
N MET A 173 -8.39 -5.35 -7.34
CA MET A 173 -9.06 -4.37 -6.51
C MET A 173 -9.74 -3.31 -7.38
N ALA A 174 -9.10 -2.91 -8.48
CA ALA A 174 -9.70 -1.97 -9.43
C ALA A 174 -10.96 -2.57 -10.10
N ASP A 175 -10.91 -3.85 -10.50
CA ASP A 175 -12.08 -4.55 -11.06
C ASP A 175 -13.22 -4.66 -10.05
N PHE A 176 -12.89 -4.95 -8.78
CA PHE A 176 -13.88 -4.94 -7.71
C PHE A 176 -14.56 -3.57 -7.58
N TYR A 177 -13.78 -2.49 -7.51
CA TYR A 177 -14.32 -1.16 -7.34
C TYR A 177 -15.04 -0.60 -8.58
N ARG A 178 -14.66 -0.97 -9.80
CA ARG A 178 -15.38 -0.59 -11.04
C ARG A 178 -16.83 -1.07 -11.03
N ASN A 179 -17.14 -2.14 -10.30
CA ASN A 179 -18.49 -2.63 -10.10
C ASN A 179 -19.21 -1.97 -8.91
N LEU A 180 -18.50 -1.18 -8.12
CA LEU A 180 -19.02 -0.61 -6.89
C LEU A 180 -19.23 0.92 -6.98
N VAL A 181 -18.39 1.62 -7.74
CA VAL A 181 -18.38 3.09 -7.80
C VAL A 181 -18.81 3.63 -9.17
N PRO A 182 -19.41 4.84 -9.25
CA PRO A 182 -19.93 5.38 -10.51
C PRO A 182 -18.88 6.16 -11.34
N PHE A 183 -17.59 5.99 -11.05
CA PHE A 183 -16.49 6.65 -11.76
C PHE A 183 -15.40 5.64 -12.14
N GLY A 184 -14.51 6.03 -13.06
CA GLY A 184 -13.42 5.18 -13.51
C GLY A 184 -12.39 4.94 -12.39
N VAL A 185 -11.89 3.69 -12.32
CA VAL A 185 -10.83 3.31 -11.36
C VAL A 185 -9.63 2.79 -12.14
N GLY A 186 -8.50 3.45 -11.99
CA GLY A 186 -7.21 3.05 -12.55
C GLY A 186 -6.44 2.09 -11.64
N VAL A 187 -5.30 1.62 -12.16
CA VAL A 187 -4.33 0.83 -11.37
C VAL A 187 -3.06 1.64 -11.25
N MET A 188 -2.66 1.94 -10.03
CA MET A 188 -1.43 2.65 -9.71
C MET A 188 -1.01 2.32 -8.29
N ALA A 189 0.27 2.06 -8.06
CA ALA A 189 0.79 1.93 -6.71
C ALA A 189 0.44 3.14 -5.86
N GLY A 190 0.14 2.93 -4.59
CA GLY A 190 -0.06 4.02 -3.64
C GLY A 190 1.18 4.90 -3.53
N PRO A 191 1.05 6.16 -3.09
CA PRO A 191 2.21 6.99 -2.79
C PRO A 191 3.08 6.30 -1.74
N GLY A 192 4.26 5.91 -2.12
CA GLY A 192 5.24 5.22 -1.28
C GLY A 192 6.53 6.01 -1.16
N LEU A 193 7.55 5.39 -0.61
CA LEU A 193 8.88 5.98 -0.53
C LEU A 193 9.44 6.29 -1.94
N PRO A 194 10.27 7.34 -2.07
CA PRO A 194 10.91 7.65 -3.34
C PRO A 194 11.81 6.51 -3.78
N ALA A 195 11.84 6.26 -5.09
CA ALA A 195 12.74 5.27 -5.66
C ALA A 195 14.19 5.60 -5.31
N ARG A 196 14.92 4.58 -4.87
CA ARG A 196 16.35 4.69 -4.57
C ARG A 196 17.07 3.59 -5.33
N ALA A 197 18.05 3.97 -6.14
CA ALA A 197 18.87 2.99 -6.83
C ALA A 197 19.59 2.11 -5.79
N ARG A 198 19.43 0.80 -5.90
CA ARG A 198 20.17 -0.17 -5.10
C ARG A 198 21.59 -0.29 -5.62
N ALA A 199 22.56 -0.34 -4.71
CA ALA A 199 23.92 -0.72 -5.08
C ALA A 199 23.97 -2.20 -5.52
N ALA A 200 24.74 -2.49 -6.55
CA ALA A 200 24.97 -3.86 -6.95
C ALA A 200 25.59 -4.66 -5.80
N ARG A 201 25.19 -5.92 -5.64
CA ARG A 201 25.79 -6.83 -4.65
C ARG A 201 27.28 -6.99 -4.93
N ALA A 202 28.12 -6.79 -3.92
CA ALA A 202 29.55 -7.03 -4.04
C ALA A 202 29.82 -8.51 -4.34
N ALA A 203 30.75 -8.78 -5.24
CA ALA A 203 31.17 -10.14 -5.56
C ALA A 203 31.66 -10.87 -4.30
N GLY A 204 31.22 -12.12 -4.12
CA GLY A 204 31.61 -12.95 -2.97
C GLY A 204 30.84 -12.66 -1.66
N ARG A 205 29.99 -11.64 -1.61
CA ARG A 205 29.13 -11.42 -0.43
C ARG A 205 28.01 -12.47 -0.41
N PRO A 206 27.76 -13.14 0.74
CA PRO A 206 26.60 -14.01 0.89
C PRO A 206 25.30 -13.30 0.54
N PRO A 207 24.35 -13.96 -0.16
CA PRO A 207 23.03 -13.40 -0.41
C PRO A 207 22.30 -13.09 0.91
N VAL A 208 21.64 -11.93 0.97
CA VAL A 208 20.78 -11.55 2.08
C VAL A 208 19.32 -11.72 1.67
N VAL A 209 18.63 -12.64 2.31
CA VAL A 209 17.20 -12.91 2.15
C VAL A 209 16.45 -12.21 3.29
N SER A 210 15.57 -11.28 2.97
CA SER A 210 14.91 -10.45 3.96
C SER A 210 13.40 -10.69 4.02
N CYS A 211 12.84 -10.59 5.24
CA CYS A 211 11.40 -10.42 5.47
C CYS A 211 11.23 -9.24 6.41
N ILE A 212 10.51 -8.20 5.99
CA ILE A 212 10.46 -6.93 6.72
C ILE A 212 9.02 -6.39 6.82
N GLY A 213 8.69 -5.82 7.97
CA GLY A 213 7.42 -5.10 8.21
C GLY A 213 6.70 -5.53 9.47
N PHE A 214 5.43 -5.13 9.61
CA PHE A 214 4.61 -5.56 10.74
C PHE A 214 4.34 -7.05 10.68
N ALA A 215 4.72 -7.76 11.76
CA ALA A 215 4.42 -9.17 11.93
C ALA A 215 2.99 -9.32 12.45
N ASN A 216 2.13 -9.83 11.60
CA ASN A 216 0.79 -10.24 11.94
C ASN A 216 0.43 -11.51 11.16
N ARG A 217 -0.68 -12.15 11.53
CA ARG A 217 -1.11 -13.41 10.90
C ARG A 217 -1.19 -13.34 9.38
N ALA A 218 -1.61 -12.19 8.83
CA ALA A 218 -1.76 -12.01 7.39
C ALA A 218 -0.42 -11.85 6.64
N LYS A 219 0.69 -11.58 7.35
CA LYS A 219 2.03 -11.43 6.77
C LYS A 219 2.82 -12.73 6.70
N GLY A 220 2.29 -13.84 7.23
CA GLY A 220 2.81 -15.18 7.05
C GLY A 220 4.13 -15.50 7.76
N TYR A 221 4.54 -14.72 8.77
CA TYR A 221 5.77 -14.96 9.54
C TYR A 221 5.82 -16.39 10.12
N ARG A 222 4.67 -16.98 10.43
CA ARG A 222 4.56 -18.37 10.93
C ARG A 222 5.13 -19.44 9.98
N LEU A 223 5.28 -19.13 8.69
CA LEU A 223 5.86 -20.04 7.71
C LEU A 223 7.41 -20.03 7.74
N MET A 224 7.98 -18.97 8.31
CA MET A 224 9.42 -18.71 8.26
C MET A 224 10.28 -19.78 8.93
N PRO A 225 9.99 -20.29 10.16
CA PRO A 225 10.87 -21.27 10.80
C PRO A 225 11.10 -22.51 9.92
N GLN A 226 10.04 -23.08 9.37
CA GLN A 226 10.16 -24.25 8.48
C GLN A 226 10.87 -23.91 7.17
N ALA A 227 10.58 -22.73 6.59
CA ALA A 227 11.22 -22.30 5.36
C ALA A 227 12.72 -22.07 5.54
N LEU A 228 13.12 -21.37 6.61
CA LEU A 228 14.52 -21.08 6.90
C LEU A 228 15.30 -22.37 7.18
N GLN A 229 14.76 -23.29 8.01
CA GLN A 229 15.38 -24.61 8.24
C GLN A 229 15.61 -25.35 6.92
N HIS A 230 14.64 -25.33 6.01
CA HIS A 230 14.74 -25.99 4.71
C HIS A 230 15.86 -25.41 3.84
N VAL A 231 16.03 -24.07 3.84
CA VAL A 231 17.07 -23.38 3.07
C VAL A 231 18.44 -23.53 3.72
N LEU A 232 18.55 -23.31 5.04
CA LEU A 232 19.82 -23.42 5.79
C LEU A 232 20.46 -24.78 5.71
N GLY A 233 19.65 -25.85 5.58
CA GLY A 233 20.14 -27.21 5.39
C GLY A 233 20.62 -27.52 3.98
N ARG A 234 20.44 -26.63 2.99
CA ARG A 234 20.77 -26.87 1.56
C ARG A 234 21.67 -25.81 0.94
N HIS A 235 21.70 -24.61 1.51
CA HIS A 235 22.46 -23.48 1.00
C HIS A 235 23.41 -22.96 2.10
N GLY A 236 24.72 -23.10 1.89
CA GLY A 236 25.74 -22.82 2.91
C GLY A 236 25.93 -21.34 3.21
N ASP A 237 25.82 -20.47 2.21
CA ASP A 237 26.28 -19.08 2.25
C ASP A 237 25.17 -18.04 2.34
N VAL A 238 23.91 -18.43 2.57
CA VAL A 238 22.78 -17.48 2.69
C VAL A 238 22.69 -16.90 4.09
N ARG A 239 22.38 -15.62 4.18
CA ARG A 239 22.01 -14.91 5.42
C ARG A 239 20.56 -14.47 5.37
N PHE A 240 19.87 -14.56 6.50
CA PHE A 240 18.51 -14.11 6.65
C PHE A 240 18.45 -12.87 7.55
N MET A 241 17.70 -11.87 7.14
CA MET A 241 17.38 -10.68 7.91
C MET A 241 15.87 -10.62 8.11
N ILE A 242 15.42 -10.99 9.30
CA ILE A 242 14.00 -11.02 9.66
C ILE A 242 13.71 -9.86 10.56
N HIS A 243 12.98 -8.87 10.02
CA HIS A 243 12.56 -7.71 10.78
C HIS A 243 11.04 -7.72 10.89
N GLY A 244 10.54 -8.02 12.10
CA GLY A 244 9.11 -8.19 12.37
C GLY A 244 8.66 -7.37 13.56
N ILE A 245 7.93 -6.28 13.32
CA ILE A 245 7.35 -5.48 14.40
C ILE A 245 6.06 -6.15 14.85
N VAL A 246 6.02 -6.58 16.10
CA VAL A 246 4.81 -7.14 16.72
C VAL A 246 4.12 -6.05 17.50
N LYS A 247 2.82 -5.82 17.28
CA LYS A 247 2.02 -4.81 17.96
C LYS A 247 0.64 -5.36 18.34
N GLY A 248 0.12 -4.85 19.45
CA GLY A 248 -1.25 -5.12 19.88
C GLY A 248 -1.41 -6.41 20.68
N SER A 249 -2.62 -6.94 20.72
CA SER A 249 -3.01 -8.13 21.50
C SER A 249 -2.29 -9.42 21.06
N ASP A 250 -1.73 -9.45 19.86
CA ASP A 250 -1.06 -10.64 19.31
C ASP A 250 0.44 -10.69 19.67
N ALA A 251 0.98 -9.64 20.32
CA ALA A 251 2.40 -9.51 20.62
C ALA A 251 2.94 -10.68 21.46
N GLU A 252 2.22 -11.08 22.50
CA GLU A 252 2.63 -12.20 23.35
C GLU A 252 2.52 -13.55 22.62
N ALA A 253 1.54 -13.71 21.75
CA ALA A 253 1.33 -14.95 20.99
C ALA A 253 2.38 -15.15 19.87
N ASP A 254 2.93 -14.07 19.34
CA ASP A 254 3.90 -14.11 18.25
C ASP A 254 5.36 -14.14 18.75
N GLN A 255 5.65 -13.76 20.01
CA GLN A 255 7.02 -13.77 20.57
C GLN A 255 7.72 -15.13 20.46
N PRO A 256 7.09 -16.28 20.81
CA PRO A 256 7.72 -17.59 20.65
C PRO A 256 8.11 -17.94 19.22
N LEU A 257 7.51 -17.30 18.23
CA LEU A 257 7.88 -17.45 16.83
C LEU A 257 9.23 -16.76 16.54
N PHE A 258 9.43 -15.55 17.05
CA PHE A 258 10.69 -14.81 16.88
C PHE A 258 11.83 -15.45 17.65
N ASP A 259 11.57 -15.99 18.84
CA ASP A 259 12.55 -16.72 19.63
C ASP A 259 13.05 -17.95 18.85
N ARG A 260 12.15 -18.74 18.27
CA ARG A 260 12.52 -19.88 17.41
C ARG A 260 13.27 -19.48 16.14
N LEU A 261 13.01 -18.30 15.59
CA LEU A 261 13.76 -17.80 14.45
C LEU A 261 15.20 -17.43 14.87
N ALA A 262 15.38 -16.81 16.03
CA ALA A 262 16.70 -16.47 16.56
C ALA A 262 17.53 -17.73 16.89
N GLU A 263 16.89 -18.82 17.33
CA GLU A 263 17.55 -20.11 17.62
C GLU A 263 18.09 -20.83 16.37
N LEU A 264 17.74 -20.39 15.14
CA LEU A 264 18.23 -21.00 13.91
C LEU A 264 19.73 -20.72 13.60
N GLY A 265 20.40 -19.93 14.44
CA GLY A 265 21.83 -19.70 14.43
C GLY A 265 22.26 -18.38 13.80
N GLU A 266 23.57 -18.14 13.78
CA GLU A 266 24.18 -16.85 13.44
C GLU A 266 23.87 -16.31 12.01
N ARG A 267 23.39 -17.18 11.12
CA ARG A 267 22.97 -16.78 9.77
C ARG A 267 21.57 -16.14 9.73
N VAL A 268 20.84 -16.09 10.86
CA VAL A 268 19.50 -15.55 10.97
C VAL A 268 19.52 -14.38 11.96
N GLU A 269 19.54 -13.17 11.42
CA GLU A 269 19.38 -11.95 12.21
C GLU A 269 17.88 -11.68 12.41
N VAL A 270 17.45 -11.53 13.66
CA VAL A 270 16.06 -11.21 14.02
C VAL A 270 16.01 -9.86 14.72
N ARG A 271 15.14 -8.98 14.26
CA ARG A 271 14.90 -7.64 14.83
C ARG A 271 13.41 -7.36 14.97
N GLN A 272 13.05 -6.62 16.03
CA GLN A 272 11.65 -6.30 16.37
C GLN A 272 11.43 -4.80 16.65
N GLU A 273 12.47 -3.97 16.54
CA GLU A 273 12.36 -2.52 16.74
C GLU A 273 11.56 -1.83 15.62
N VAL A 274 10.99 -0.68 15.94
CA VAL A 274 10.38 0.21 14.94
C VAL A 274 11.48 1.04 14.29
N LEU A 275 11.64 0.90 12.98
CA LEU A 275 12.62 1.66 12.20
C LEU A 275 12.06 3.03 11.75
N ALA A 276 12.89 4.04 11.73
CA ALA A 276 12.62 5.26 10.99
C ALA A 276 12.63 4.98 9.47
N SER A 277 12.05 5.88 8.66
CA SER A 277 11.90 5.64 7.21
C SER A 277 13.24 5.41 6.49
N ASP A 278 14.28 6.14 6.85
CA ASP A 278 15.63 5.99 6.26
C ASP A 278 16.31 4.70 6.70
N GLU A 279 16.16 4.28 7.97
CA GLU A 279 16.65 3.00 8.46
C GLU A 279 15.93 1.83 7.78
N TYR A 280 14.61 1.95 7.62
CA TYR A 280 13.81 0.98 6.86
C TYR A 280 14.31 0.86 5.42
N LEU A 281 14.52 1.98 4.72
CA LEU A 281 15.05 1.99 3.36
C LEU A 281 16.47 1.43 3.27
N ALA A 282 17.33 1.75 4.23
CA ALA A 282 18.68 1.21 4.30
C ALA A 282 18.64 -0.32 4.45
N ARG A 283 17.81 -0.82 5.36
CA ARG A 283 17.61 -2.27 5.57
C ARG A 283 17.01 -2.96 4.34
N LEU A 284 16.03 -2.33 3.70
CA LEU A 284 15.46 -2.86 2.47
C LEU A 284 16.53 -2.95 1.36
N ALA A 285 17.39 -1.95 1.23
CA ALA A 285 18.45 -1.93 0.22
C ALA A 285 19.56 -2.96 0.45
N GLU A 286 19.73 -3.47 1.68
CA GLU A 286 20.66 -4.58 1.98
C GLU A 286 20.17 -5.93 1.44
N ALA A 287 18.85 -6.09 1.23
CA ALA A 287 18.25 -7.33 0.79
C ALA A 287 18.57 -7.66 -0.67
N ASP A 288 18.97 -8.89 -0.95
CA ASP A 288 19.14 -9.42 -2.31
C ASP A 288 17.85 -10.10 -2.80
N LEU A 289 17.04 -10.60 -1.87
CA LEU A 289 15.74 -11.23 -2.12
C LEU A 289 14.78 -10.87 -0.97
N LEU A 290 13.56 -10.49 -1.31
CA LEU A 290 12.54 -10.15 -0.31
C LEU A 290 11.46 -11.23 -0.25
N LEU A 291 11.14 -11.68 0.98
CA LEU A 291 10.09 -12.64 1.25
C LEU A 291 8.80 -11.92 1.62
N LEU A 292 7.74 -12.21 0.91
CA LEU A 292 6.40 -11.68 1.14
C LEU A 292 5.38 -12.84 1.25
N PRO A 293 5.52 -13.71 2.28
CA PRO A 293 4.71 -14.92 2.41
C PRO A 293 3.30 -14.61 2.92
N TYR A 294 2.65 -13.61 2.31
CA TYR A 294 1.39 -13.07 2.77
C TYR A 294 0.22 -14.03 2.54
N ALA A 295 -0.77 -13.99 3.42
CA ALA A 295 -1.93 -14.87 3.38
C ALA A 295 -2.80 -14.61 2.13
N PRO A 296 -3.00 -15.60 1.25
CA PRO A 296 -3.73 -15.41 0.00
C PRO A 296 -5.19 -14.99 0.17
N ASP A 297 -5.86 -15.42 1.24
CA ASP A 297 -7.23 -15.04 1.58
C ASP A 297 -7.36 -13.53 1.82
N VAL A 298 -6.34 -12.91 2.43
CA VAL A 298 -6.29 -11.47 2.70
C VAL A 298 -5.79 -10.68 1.50
N TYR A 299 -4.76 -11.20 0.79
CA TYR A 299 -4.05 -10.47 -0.27
C TYR A 299 -4.48 -10.83 -1.70
N ARG A 300 -5.58 -11.54 -1.87
CA ARG A 300 -6.12 -11.89 -3.19
C ARG A 300 -6.39 -10.68 -4.09
N ARG A 301 -6.72 -9.53 -3.49
CA ARG A 301 -6.99 -8.28 -4.20
C ARG A 301 -6.14 -7.11 -3.72
N ARG A 302 -5.57 -7.21 -2.52
CA ARG A 302 -4.88 -6.09 -1.87
C ARG A 302 -3.49 -5.87 -2.43
N GLY A 303 -3.06 -4.60 -2.44
CA GLY A 303 -1.68 -4.20 -2.61
C GLY A 303 -0.82 -4.46 -1.38
N SER A 304 0.46 -4.13 -1.50
CA SER A 304 1.43 -4.20 -0.41
C SER A 304 2.44 -3.07 -0.54
N GLY A 305 2.50 -2.18 0.47
CA GLY A 305 3.51 -1.12 0.51
C GLY A 305 4.93 -1.66 0.45
N VAL A 306 5.23 -2.74 1.19
CA VAL A 306 6.56 -3.38 1.17
C VAL A 306 6.90 -3.95 -0.22
N PHE A 307 5.93 -4.47 -0.95
CA PHE A 307 6.13 -4.88 -2.35
C PHE A 307 6.38 -3.66 -3.26
N ALA A 308 5.63 -2.58 -3.08
CA ALA A 308 5.84 -1.34 -3.83
C ALA A 308 7.24 -0.76 -3.58
N ASP A 309 7.70 -0.77 -2.32
CA ASP A 309 9.04 -0.34 -1.96
C ASP A 309 10.11 -1.26 -2.58
N ALA A 310 9.93 -2.60 -2.54
CA ALA A 310 10.82 -3.55 -3.20
C ALA A 310 10.90 -3.32 -4.71
N HIS A 311 9.76 -3.05 -5.35
CA HIS A 311 9.70 -2.70 -6.77
C HIS A 311 10.49 -1.42 -7.08
N HIS A 312 10.31 -0.37 -6.27
CA HIS A 312 11.03 0.90 -6.45
C HIS A 312 12.54 0.79 -6.23
N VAL A 313 12.98 -0.11 -5.35
CA VAL A 313 14.39 -0.36 -5.06
C VAL A 313 15.01 -1.38 -6.04
N GLY A 314 14.20 -2.14 -6.76
CA GLY A 314 14.66 -3.17 -7.68
C GLY A 314 15.11 -4.46 -6.99
N ILE A 315 14.32 -4.94 -6.01
CA ILE A 315 14.59 -6.17 -5.26
C ILE A 315 13.66 -7.28 -5.74
N PRO A 316 14.18 -8.44 -6.17
CA PRO A 316 13.35 -9.59 -6.50
C PRO A 316 12.60 -10.13 -5.29
N VAL A 317 11.45 -10.78 -5.52
CA VAL A 317 10.56 -11.19 -4.45
C VAL A 317 10.17 -12.67 -4.53
N VAL A 318 9.87 -13.27 -3.37
CA VAL A 318 9.15 -14.54 -3.26
C VAL A 318 7.81 -14.28 -2.58
N ALA A 319 6.72 -14.73 -3.22
CA ALA A 319 5.37 -14.55 -2.69
C ALA A 319 4.43 -15.68 -3.13
N PRO A 320 3.28 -15.88 -2.45
CA PRO A 320 2.23 -16.79 -2.94
C PRO A 320 1.68 -16.30 -4.29
N LYS A 321 1.44 -17.23 -5.22
CA LYS A 321 0.95 -16.91 -6.57
C LYS A 321 -0.42 -16.24 -6.59
N GLU A 322 -1.23 -16.48 -5.55
CA GLU A 322 -2.59 -15.96 -5.40
C GLU A 322 -2.63 -14.51 -4.88
N CYS A 323 -1.50 -13.96 -4.44
CA CYS A 323 -1.41 -12.58 -3.98
C CYS A 323 -1.34 -11.62 -5.18
N ALA A 324 -2.40 -10.80 -5.34
CA ALA A 324 -2.54 -9.89 -6.48
C ALA A 324 -1.36 -8.91 -6.65
N PHE A 325 -0.82 -8.40 -5.54
CA PHE A 325 0.30 -7.46 -5.56
C PHE A 325 1.56 -8.03 -6.22
N ALA A 326 1.79 -9.35 -6.13
CA ALA A 326 3.01 -9.97 -6.62
C ALA A 326 2.97 -10.35 -8.12
N ARG A 327 1.80 -10.28 -8.75
CA ARG A 327 1.63 -10.63 -10.18
C ARG A 327 2.60 -9.87 -11.09
N PRO A 328 2.82 -8.54 -10.94
CA PRO A 328 3.78 -7.83 -11.80
C PRO A 328 5.21 -8.37 -11.70
N ALA A 329 5.61 -8.91 -10.53
CA ALA A 329 6.92 -9.52 -10.36
C ALA A 329 7.02 -10.86 -11.10
N PHE A 330 5.97 -11.67 -11.08
CA PHE A 330 5.95 -12.96 -11.79
C PHE A 330 5.94 -12.75 -13.31
N GLU A 331 5.10 -11.86 -13.81
CA GLU A 331 5.01 -11.52 -15.24
C GLU A 331 6.26 -10.80 -15.75
N GLY A 332 6.90 -9.99 -14.90
CA GLY A 332 8.12 -9.26 -15.19
C GLY A 332 9.41 -10.07 -15.02
N GLY A 333 9.33 -11.34 -14.56
CA GLY A 333 10.48 -12.23 -14.40
C GLY A 333 11.41 -11.89 -13.24
N TRP A 334 10.93 -11.09 -12.25
CA TRP A 334 11.69 -10.74 -11.04
C TRP A 334 11.07 -11.26 -9.75
N GLY A 335 10.10 -12.19 -9.85
CA GLY A 335 9.48 -12.86 -8.72
C GLY A 335 9.44 -14.37 -8.89
N VAL A 336 9.51 -15.10 -7.76
CA VAL A 336 9.30 -16.54 -7.68
C VAL A 336 8.05 -16.84 -6.87
N ALA A 337 7.14 -17.63 -7.46
CA ALA A 337 5.87 -17.94 -6.85
C ALA A 337 5.95 -19.18 -5.94
N MET A 338 5.43 -19.06 -4.72
CA MET A 338 5.17 -20.24 -3.88
C MET A 338 4.07 -21.10 -4.52
N LYS A 339 4.28 -22.42 -4.56
CA LYS A 339 3.32 -23.38 -5.13
C LYS A 339 2.14 -23.67 -4.18
N ALA A 340 2.39 -23.60 -2.86
CA ALA A 340 1.40 -23.78 -1.80
C ALA A 340 1.70 -22.81 -0.65
N TYR A 341 0.68 -22.51 0.17
CA TYR A 341 0.81 -21.59 1.31
C TYR A 341 1.28 -22.35 2.56
N ASP A 342 2.52 -22.83 2.54
CA ASP A 342 3.19 -23.51 3.64
C ASP A 342 4.70 -23.19 3.67
N GLY A 343 5.35 -23.49 4.81
CA GLY A 343 6.77 -23.18 5.01
C GLY A 343 7.71 -23.97 4.11
N LYS A 344 7.36 -25.21 3.74
CA LYS A 344 8.18 -26.02 2.83
C LYS A 344 8.17 -25.43 1.41
N SER A 345 6.98 -25.05 0.93
CA SER A 345 6.83 -24.43 -0.38
C SER A 345 7.53 -23.05 -0.44
N LEU A 346 7.48 -22.27 0.65
CA LEU A 346 8.26 -21.05 0.78
C LEU A 346 9.77 -21.35 0.68
N GLY A 347 10.28 -22.32 1.43
CA GLY A 347 11.71 -22.70 1.39
C GLY A 347 12.16 -23.16 0.00
N ILE A 348 11.34 -23.94 -0.72
CA ILE A 348 11.62 -24.36 -2.09
C ILE A 348 11.69 -23.14 -3.03
N ALA A 349 10.73 -22.21 -2.93
CA ALA A 349 10.73 -21.01 -3.76
C ALA A 349 11.92 -20.09 -3.46
N VAL A 350 12.39 -20.04 -2.20
CA VAL A 350 13.61 -19.30 -1.84
C VAL A 350 14.83 -19.92 -2.49
N LEU A 351 14.99 -21.25 -2.45
CA LEU A 351 16.10 -21.94 -3.11
C LEU A 351 16.10 -21.69 -4.63
N GLU A 352 14.93 -21.82 -5.28
CA GLU A 352 14.77 -21.48 -6.71
C GLU A 352 15.18 -20.04 -7.01
N ALA A 353 14.80 -19.10 -6.13
CA ALA A 353 15.17 -17.70 -6.30
C ALA A 353 16.67 -17.45 -6.11
N LEU A 354 17.31 -18.14 -5.15
CA LEU A 354 18.75 -18.05 -4.92
C LEU A 354 19.57 -18.59 -6.11
N ASP A 355 19.13 -19.69 -6.72
CA ASP A 355 19.76 -20.25 -7.92
C ASP A 355 19.67 -19.30 -9.15
N ARG A 356 18.72 -18.37 -9.13
CA ARG A 356 18.43 -17.42 -10.21
C ARG A 356 18.58 -15.95 -9.78
N LEU A 357 19.33 -15.69 -8.71
CA LEU A 357 19.33 -14.37 -8.07
C LEU A 357 19.82 -13.26 -9.00
N GLU A 358 20.84 -13.49 -9.81
CA GLU A 358 21.38 -12.49 -10.75
C GLU A 358 20.37 -12.10 -11.84
N PRO A 359 19.79 -13.06 -12.61
CA PRO A 359 18.79 -12.68 -13.62
C PRO A 359 17.51 -12.08 -13.00
N LEU A 360 17.06 -12.56 -11.83
CA LEU A 360 15.94 -11.95 -11.12
C LEU A 360 16.24 -10.50 -10.71
N GLY A 361 17.46 -10.25 -10.19
CA GLY A 361 17.91 -8.91 -9.82
C GLY A 361 18.00 -7.95 -11.01
N ALA A 362 18.49 -8.41 -12.16
CA ALA A 362 18.53 -7.63 -13.38
C ALA A 362 17.11 -7.23 -13.86
N CYS A 363 16.18 -8.19 -13.88
CA CYS A 363 14.78 -7.91 -14.21
C CYS A 363 14.12 -6.95 -13.21
N ALA A 364 14.42 -7.09 -11.91
CA ALA A 364 13.89 -6.19 -10.88
C ALA A 364 14.40 -4.76 -11.05
N ALA A 365 15.69 -4.58 -11.34
CA ALA A 365 16.29 -3.26 -11.58
C ALA A 365 15.69 -2.58 -12.84
N GLU A 366 15.47 -3.34 -13.92
CA GLU A 366 14.79 -2.84 -15.12
C GLU A 366 13.33 -2.45 -14.82
N ALA A 367 12.60 -3.26 -14.05
CA ALA A 367 11.24 -2.96 -13.64
C ALA A 367 11.17 -1.68 -12.78
N ALA A 368 12.09 -1.50 -11.84
CA ALA A 368 12.21 -0.31 -11.02
C ALA A 368 12.41 0.97 -11.87
N GLY A 369 13.28 0.92 -12.88
CA GLY A 369 13.51 2.04 -13.80
C GLY A 369 12.24 2.48 -14.55
N ARG A 370 11.31 1.55 -14.82
CA ARG A 370 10.03 1.83 -15.48
C ARG A 370 8.94 2.40 -14.58
N ALA A 371 9.03 2.14 -13.26
CA ALA A 371 7.97 2.47 -12.29
C ALA A 371 7.98 3.94 -11.83
N GLN A 372 9.06 4.68 -12.05
CA GLN A 372 9.37 5.93 -11.35
C GLN A 372 8.44 7.13 -11.63
N ASP A 373 7.64 7.15 -12.72
CA ASP A 373 6.98 8.38 -13.16
C ASP A 373 5.44 8.45 -12.97
N GLY A 374 4.81 7.45 -12.39
CA GLY A 374 3.34 7.37 -12.35
C GLY A 374 2.70 8.48 -11.51
N LEU A 375 3.14 8.65 -10.27
CA LEU A 375 2.57 9.62 -9.31
C LEU A 375 2.78 11.06 -9.76
N GLY A 376 4.01 11.41 -10.15
CA GLY A 376 4.35 12.76 -10.61
C GLY A 376 3.50 13.20 -11.80
N ARG A 377 3.27 12.30 -12.78
CA ARG A 377 2.40 12.58 -13.93
C ARG A 377 0.94 12.83 -13.53
N VAL A 378 0.41 12.00 -12.62
CA VAL A 378 -0.97 12.17 -12.14
C VAL A 378 -1.12 13.50 -11.39
N LEU A 379 -0.19 13.82 -10.51
CA LEU A 379 -0.22 15.08 -9.77
C LEU A 379 -0.06 16.29 -10.69
N SER A 380 0.88 16.26 -11.65
CA SER A 380 1.03 17.33 -12.65
C SER A 380 -0.23 17.53 -13.46
N ALA A 381 -0.87 16.47 -13.95
CA ALA A 381 -2.14 16.57 -14.66
C ALA A 381 -3.26 17.12 -13.79
N SER A 382 -3.30 16.71 -12.53
CA SER A 382 -4.28 17.21 -11.55
C SER A 382 -4.04 18.68 -11.18
N VAL A 383 -2.78 19.15 -11.16
CA VAL A 383 -2.41 20.54 -10.95
C VAL A 383 -2.75 21.41 -12.14
N GLU A 384 -2.44 20.96 -13.37
CA GLU A 384 -2.69 21.71 -14.60
C GLU A 384 -4.16 21.78 -15.02
N GLY A 385 -5.05 21.06 -14.35
CA GLY A 385 -6.48 21.01 -14.69
C GLY A 385 -6.80 20.18 -15.93
N LYS A 386 -5.81 19.45 -16.45
CA LYS A 386 -5.98 18.49 -17.53
C LYS A 386 -6.52 17.19 -16.93
N THR A 387 -7.84 17.10 -16.75
CA THR A 387 -8.46 15.81 -16.44
C THR A 387 -8.11 14.86 -17.57
N GLY A 388 -7.41 13.78 -17.24
CA GLY A 388 -7.10 12.74 -18.20
C GLY A 388 -8.36 12.13 -18.79
N ARG A 389 -8.85 12.69 -19.89
CA ARG A 389 -9.74 11.96 -20.77
C ARG A 389 -8.98 10.69 -21.14
N SER A 390 -9.57 9.57 -20.90
CA SER A 390 -9.17 8.15 -21.04
C SER A 390 -8.24 7.74 -22.21
N SER A 391 -7.55 8.65 -22.89
CA SER A 391 -6.66 8.37 -24.01
C SER A 391 -5.27 7.84 -23.59
N GLY A 392 -4.81 8.13 -22.39
CA GLY A 392 -3.52 7.62 -21.87
C GLY A 392 -3.59 6.19 -21.34
N LEU A 393 -4.70 5.82 -20.66
CA LEU A 393 -4.88 4.47 -20.12
C LEU A 393 -5.08 3.40 -21.21
N ALA A 394 -5.78 3.73 -22.30
CA ALA A 394 -5.94 2.80 -23.44
C ALA A 394 -4.63 2.50 -24.13
N SER A 395 -3.66 3.42 -24.14
CA SER A 395 -2.33 3.20 -24.72
C SER A 395 -1.42 2.37 -23.81
N LEU A 396 -1.53 2.53 -22.49
CA LEU A 396 -0.79 1.70 -21.52
C LEU A 396 -1.32 0.25 -21.49
N LEU A 397 -2.63 0.06 -21.51
CA LEU A 397 -3.23 -1.29 -21.55
C LEU A 397 -2.97 -2.02 -22.88
N ARG A 398 -2.76 -1.31 -24.01
CA ARG A 398 -2.34 -1.92 -25.29
C ARG A 398 -0.89 -2.43 -25.26
N ARG A 399 -0.02 -1.88 -24.43
CA ARG A 399 1.37 -2.36 -24.27
C ARG A 399 1.49 -3.63 -23.42
N PHE A 400 0.45 -4.02 -22.70
CA PHE A 400 0.38 -5.23 -21.87
C PHE A 400 -0.42 -6.37 -22.50
N ARG A 401 -0.78 -6.33 -23.78
CA ARG A 401 -1.29 -7.53 -24.46
C ARG A 401 -0.13 -8.49 -24.74
N PRO A 402 -0.19 -9.74 -24.28
CA PRO A 402 0.78 -10.76 -24.65
C PRO A 402 0.81 -10.88 -26.18
N ARG A 403 2.00 -10.87 -26.77
CA ARG A 403 2.18 -11.23 -28.19
C ARG A 403 1.76 -12.67 -28.34
N THR A 404 0.62 -12.91 -28.94
CA THR A 404 0.28 -14.22 -29.49
C THR A 404 1.26 -14.54 -30.60
N THR A 405 2.13 -15.51 -30.41
CA THR A 405 2.94 -16.11 -31.45
C THR A 405 1.99 -16.72 -32.50
N PRO A 406 2.18 -16.46 -33.79
CA PRO A 406 1.45 -17.18 -34.84
C PRO A 406 1.88 -18.64 -34.81
N GLY A 407 0.91 -19.55 -34.65
CA GLY A 407 1.12 -20.98 -34.80
C GLY A 407 1.58 -21.28 -36.22
N SER A 408 2.68 -22.02 -36.31
CA SER A 408 3.08 -22.71 -37.56
C SER A 408 2.05 -23.79 -37.87
N ALA A 409 1.48 -23.69 -39.09
CA ALA A 409 0.72 -24.75 -39.73
C ALA A 409 1.62 -25.94 -40.07
#